data_33afd0563738ca0655bfdfe0c86f4b29
#
_entry.id   33afd0563738ca0655bfdfe0c86f4b29
#
_cell.length_a   1.000
_cell.length_b   1.000
_cell.length_c   1.000
_cell.angle_alpha   90.00
_cell.angle_beta   90.00
_cell.angle_gamma   90.00
#
_symmetry.space_group_name_H-M   'P 1'
#
loop_
_entity.id
_entity.type
_entity.pdbx_description
1 polymer ?
#
loop_
_entity_poly.entity_id
_entity_poly.type
_entity_poly.pdbx_seq_one_letter_code
_entity_poly.pdbx_strand_id
1 'polypeptide(L)'
;EIPLRLLGSEICIRDRWYTDICKKAELVEYTSVKGCMVIRPYGYAIWENIQKILDSMFKETGHENVCMPMFIPESLLNKEKDHVEGFAPEVAWVTHGGSEKLEERLCVRPTSETLFCEHYANIVHSYRDLPKLYNQWVSVVRWEKTTRPFLRSREFLWQEGHTIHATAEEAIEETERMLNVYADFCEKYLAMPVVKGRKTDSDKFAGAEATYAIEALMHDGKALQAGTSHYFGDGFAKAFEIQYANKENKLAYPHQTSWGVTTRLIGAVIMTHGDDSGLVLPPAVAPVQAVIVPIAQHKEGVLDKANEIYEKLKANGIRVKLDDSDNSPGWKFAEYEMKGVPLRIEIGPKDIENDQCVTAARYNGEKKTVSLENMYETLLTEVKAVSYT
;
A
#
# COMPACT_ATOMS: atom_id res chain seq x y z
N GLU A 1 10.88 -30.15 -23.22
CA GLU A 1 9.46 -29.69 -23.16
C GLU A 1 8.90 -30.06 -21.81
N ILE A 2 8.68 -29.07 -20.92
CA ILE A 2 7.99 -29.25 -19.64
C ILE A 2 6.50 -29.42 -19.97
N PRO A 3 5.83 -30.46 -19.52
CA PRO A 3 4.43 -30.68 -19.88
C PRO A 3 3.56 -29.52 -19.34
N LEU A 4 2.76 -28.91 -20.20
CA LEU A 4 1.80 -27.84 -19.88
C LEU A 4 0.88 -28.18 -18.68
N ARG A 5 0.71 -29.44 -18.34
CA ARG A 5 -0.05 -29.89 -17.15
C ARG A 5 0.65 -29.61 -15.83
N LEU A 6 1.99 -29.60 -15.78
CA LEU A 6 2.74 -29.26 -14.57
C LEU A 6 2.71 -27.75 -14.29
N LEU A 7 2.81 -26.90 -15.34
CA LEU A 7 2.66 -25.46 -15.23
C LEU A 7 1.30 -25.04 -14.67
N GLY A 8 0.21 -25.71 -15.09
CA GLY A 8 -1.14 -25.42 -14.58
C GLY A 8 -1.32 -25.82 -13.10
N SER A 9 -0.66 -26.88 -12.63
CA SER A 9 -0.74 -27.31 -11.23
C SER A 9 0.08 -26.42 -10.29
N GLU A 10 1.26 -25.95 -10.71
CA GLU A 10 2.09 -25.04 -9.92
C GLU A 10 1.45 -23.66 -9.79
N ILE A 11 0.85 -23.12 -10.85
CA ILE A 11 0.08 -21.86 -10.80
C ILE A 11 -1.11 -21.99 -9.84
N CYS A 12 -1.86 -23.10 -9.90
CA CYS A 12 -2.98 -23.35 -8.98
C CYS A 12 -2.53 -23.49 -7.51
N ILE A 13 -1.39 -24.12 -7.26
CA ILE A 13 -0.84 -24.32 -5.90
C ILE A 13 -0.41 -22.97 -5.32
N ARG A 14 0.30 -22.13 -6.07
CA ARG A 14 0.74 -20.80 -5.63
C ARG A 14 -0.43 -19.82 -5.43
N ASP A 15 -1.44 -19.88 -6.30
CA ASP A 15 -2.66 -19.07 -6.15
C ASP A 15 -3.42 -19.43 -4.87
N ARG A 16 -3.45 -20.72 -4.53
CA ARG A 16 -4.04 -21.23 -3.29
C ARG A 16 -3.21 -20.81 -2.08
N TRP A 17 -1.88 -20.97 -2.13
CA TRP A 17 -0.95 -20.55 -1.08
C TRP A 17 -1.14 -19.07 -0.73
N TYR A 18 -1.13 -18.17 -1.71
CA TYR A 18 -1.32 -16.75 -1.51
C TYR A 18 -2.66 -16.42 -0.81
N THR A 19 -3.73 -16.99 -1.32
CA THR A 19 -5.08 -16.78 -0.76
C THR A 19 -5.20 -17.36 0.65
N ASP A 20 -4.62 -18.54 0.89
CA ASP A 20 -4.62 -19.18 2.21
C ASP A 20 -3.82 -18.35 3.23
N ILE A 21 -2.68 -17.78 2.85
CA ILE A 21 -1.92 -16.86 3.72
C ILE A 21 -2.74 -15.62 4.06
N CYS A 22 -3.35 -14.96 3.08
CA CYS A 22 -4.19 -13.79 3.33
C CYS A 22 -5.30 -14.07 4.35
N LYS A 23 -5.87 -15.27 4.33
CA LYS A 23 -6.93 -15.68 5.27
C LYS A 23 -6.38 -16.13 6.63
N LYS A 24 -5.37 -17.00 6.64
CA LYS A 24 -4.79 -17.56 7.87
C LYS A 24 -4.08 -16.50 8.71
N ALA A 25 -3.40 -15.54 8.07
CA ALA A 25 -2.80 -14.40 8.74
C ALA A 25 -3.83 -13.32 9.14
N GLU A 26 -5.13 -13.60 8.93
CA GLU A 26 -6.24 -12.70 9.27
C GLU A 26 -6.18 -11.32 8.60
N LEU A 27 -5.71 -11.24 7.36
CA LEU A 27 -5.63 -9.99 6.62
C LEU A 27 -6.96 -9.58 5.99
N VAL A 28 -7.74 -10.55 5.48
CA VAL A 28 -8.99 -10.31 4.76
C VAL A 28 -10.06 -11.35 5.10
N GLU A 29 -11.32 -10.95 4.87
CA GLU A 29 -12.50 -11.82 4.88
C GLU A 29 -13.33 -11.55 3.63
N TYR A 30 -13.92 -12.60 3.03
CA TYR A 30 -14.82 -12.46 1.89
C TYR A 30 -16.19 -11.93 2.31
N THR A 31 -16.82 -11.13 1.45
CA THR A 31 -18.16 -10.60 1.66
C THR A 31 -19.17 -11.25 0.72
N SER A 32 -20.45 -10.96 0.93
CA SER A 32 -21.53 -11.34 0.01
C SER A 32 -21.42 -10.68 -1.37
N VAL A 33 -20.70 -9.56 -1.48
CA VAL A 33 -20.43 -8.89 -2.75
C VAL A 33 -19.15 -9.45 -3.35
N LYS A 34 -19.28 -10.25 -4.41
CA LYS A 34 -18.14 -10.88 -5.07
C LYS A 34 -17.09 -9.86 -5.47
N GLY A 35 -15.84 -10.08 -5.04
CA GLY A 35 -14.70 -9.22 -5.36
C GLY A 35 -14.51 -8.02 -4.43
N CYS A 36 -15.43 -7.79 -3.47
CA CYS A 36 -15.25 -6.87 -2.37
C CYS A 36 -14.92 -7.66 -1.10
N MET A 37 -13.98 -7.18 -0.30
CA MET A 37 -13.48 -7.89 0.87
C MET A 37 -13.46 -6.97 2.09
N VAL A 38 -13.68 -7.54 3.27
CA VAL A 38 -13.30 -6.89 4.51
C VAL A 38 -11.79 -6.98 4.63
N ILE A 39 -11.12 -5.86 4.75
CA ILE A 39 -9.74 -5.82 5.22
C ILE A 39 -9.80 -5.87 6.74
N ARG A 40 -9.35 -6.98 7.33
CA ARG A 40 -9.41 -7.21 8.77
C ARG A 40 -8.40 -6.32 9.51
N PRO A 41 -8.54 -6.13 10.84
CA PRO A 41 -7.70 -5.19 11.59
C PRO A 41 -6.19 -5.37 11.35
N TYR A 42 -5.69 -6.60 11.27
CA TYR A 42 -4.26 -6.85 11.03
C TYR A 42 -3.82 -6.41 9.64
N GLY A 43 -4.62 -6.71 8.60
CA GLY A 43 -4.37 -6.25 7.24
C GLY A 43 -4.50 -4.73 7.10
N TYR A 44 -5.49 -4.14 7.77
CA TYR A 44 -5.70 -2.69 7.73
C TYR A 44 -4.57 -1.92 8.43
N ALA A 45 -4.04 -2.44 9.53
CA ALA A 45 -2.90 -1.84 10.23
C ALA A 45 -1.61 -1.83 9.38
N ILE A 46 -1.42 -2.81 8.48
CA ILE A 46 -0.34 -2.75 7.48
C ILE A 46 -0.56 -1.56 6.55
N TRP A 47 -1.80 -1.37 6.07
CA TRP A 47 -2.14 -0.23 5.21
C TRP A 47 -1.97 1.11 5.91
N GLU A 48 -2.38 1.24 7.18
CA GLU A 48 -2.18 2.46 7.97
C GLU A 48 -0.69 2.82 8.11
N ASN A 49 0.17 1.82 8.31
CA ASN A 49 1.62 2.05 8.37
C ASN A 49 2.18 2.48 7.00
N ILE A 50 1.75 1.86 5.90
CA ILE A 50 2.09 2.30 4.53
C ILE A 50 1.64 3.73 4.31
N GLN A 51 0.39 4.04 4.62
CA GLN A 51 -0.18 5.38 4.49
C GLN A 51 0.60 6.41 5.29
N LYS A 52 0.90 6.13 6.56
CA LYS A 52 1.63 7.04 7.43
C LYS A 52 3.01 7.42 6.87
N ILE A 53 3.74 6.44 6.34
CA ILE A 53 5.08 6.67 5.81
C ILE A 53 5.01 7.44 4.49
N LEU A 54 4.20 6.98 3.55
CA LEU A 54 4.06 7.65 2.24
C LEU A 54 3.49 9.06 2.37
N ASP A 55 2.49 9.28 3.24
CA ASP A 55 1.92 10.61 3.48
C ASP A 55 2.97 11.59 4.01
N SER A 56 3.88 11.13 4.88
CA SER A 56 5.03 11.93 5.33
C SER A 56 5.95 12.30 4.16
N MET A 57 6.28 11.33 3.28
CA MET A 57 7.13 11.57 2.12
C MET A 57 6.46 12.55 1.12
N PHE A 58 5.14 12.47 0.94
CA PHE A 58 4.41 13.43 0.10
C PHE A 58 4.42 14.84 0.68
N LYS A 59 4.26 14.98 1.99
CA LYS A 59 4.33 16.28 2.67
C LYS A 59 5.73 16.91 2.60
N GLU A 60 6.78 16.08 2.65
CA GLU A 60 8.16 16.54 2.46
C GLU A 60 8.40 17.13 1.05
N THR A 61 7.63 16.68 0.05
CA THR A 61 7.65 17.23 -1.31
C THR A 61 6.62 18.34 -1.55
N GLY A 62 5.92 18.82 -0.50
CA GLY A 62 5.01 19.94 -0.54
C GLY A 62 3.56 19.60 -0.93
N HIS A 63 3.20 18.32 -0.97
CA HIS A 63 1.84 17.90 -1.30
C HIS A 63 0.86 18.08 -0.14
N GLU A 64 -0.38 18.39 -0.49
CA GLU A 64 -1.48 18.58 0.46
C GLU A 64 -2.59 17.55 0.19
N ASN A 65 -3.16 17.02 1.28
CA ASN A 65 -4.27 16.09 1.19
C ASN A 65 -5.60 16.82 0.99
N VAL A 66 -6.40 16.31 0.05
CA VAL A 66 -7.78 16.75 -0.23
C VAL A 66 -8.72 15.54 -0.17
N CYS A 67 -10.02 15.79 -0.25
CA CYS A 67 -11.03 14.74 -0.35
C CYS A 67 -12.04 15.12 -1.45
N MET A 68 -12.00 14.42 -2.58
CA MET A 68 -12.97 14.59 -3.65
C MET A 68 -14.21 13.71 -3.42
N PRO A 69 -15.39 14.10 -3.95
CA PRO A 69 -16.61 13.28 -3.88
C PRO A 69 -16.42 11.90 -4.50
N MET A 70 -17.19 10.93 -4.02
CA MET A 70 -17.17 9.56 -4.53
C MET A 70 -17.84 9.42 -5.89
N PHE A 71 -18.87 10.23 -6.15
CA PHE A 71 -19.70 10.09 -7.33
C PHE A 71 -19.29 11.05 -8.44
N ILE A 72 -19.25 10.55 -9.66
CA ILE A 72 -18.94 11.31 -10.88
C ILE A 72 -20.18 11.27 -11.78
N PRO A 73 -20.75 12.43 -12.18
CA PRO A 73 -21.81 12.47 -13.17
C PRO A 73 -21.34 11.90 -14.51
N GLU A 74 -22.23 11.19 -15.21
CA GLU A 74 -21.91 10.62 -16.53
C GLU A 74 -21.46 11.69 -17.53
N SER A 75 -22.08 12.87 -17.51
CA SER A 75 -21.70 14.01 -18.33
C SER A 75 -20.26 14.48 -18.09
N LEU A 76 -19.82 14.48 -16.80
CA LEU A 76 -18.47 14.86 -16.44
C LEU A 76 -17.46 13.79 -16.88
N LEU A 77 -17.80 12.51 -16.71
CA LEU A 77 -16.95 11.39 -17.14
C LEU A 77 -16.71 11.42 -18.66
N ASN A 78 -17.73 11.79 -19.44
CA ASN A 78 -17.71 11.81 -20.90
C ASN A 78 -16.97 13.01 -21.52
N LYS A 79 -16.50 13.97 -20.74
CA LYS A 79 -15.76 15.15 -21.26
C LYS A 79 -14.42 14.79 -21.88
N GLU A 80 -13.77 13.74 -21.39
CA GLU A 80 -12.50 13.27 -21.94
C GLU A 80 -12.71 11.84 -22.53
N LYS A 81 -12.76 11.77 -23.86
CA LYS A 81 -13.19 10.57 -24.60
C LYS A 81 -12.24 9.40 -24.43
N ASP A 82 -10.93 9.62 -24.51
CA ASP A 82 -9.94 8.54 -24.43
C ASP A 82 -9.92 7.91 -23.03
N HIS A 83 -10.12 8.74 -22.00
CA HIS A 83 -10.25 8.30 -20.62
C HIS A 83 -11.49 7.43 -20.42
N VAL A 84 -12.62 7.85 -20.98
CA VAL A 84 -13.89 7.09 -20.90
C VAL A 84 -13.76 5.73 -21.57
N GLU A 85 -13.18 5.65 -22.77
CA GLU A 85 -13.01 4.39 -23.50
C GLU A 85 -12.17 3.38 -22.69
N GLY A 86 -11.18 3.84 -21.90
CA GLY A 86 -10.37 3.02 -21.03
C GLY A 86 -11.11 2.43 -19.81
N PHE A 87 -12.07 3.18 -19.25
CA PHE A 87 -12.77 2.79 -18.01
C PHE A 87 -14.22 2.34 -18.17
N ALA A 88 -14.86 2.64 -19.29
CA ALA A 88 -16.29 2.35 -19.51
C ALA A 88 -16.75 0.92 -19.16
N PRO A 89 -15.94 -0.15 -19.41
CA PRO A 89 -16.35 -1.51 -19.09
C PRO A 89 -16.35 -1.85 -17.60
N GLU A 90 -15.67 -1.04 -16.78
CA GLU A 90 -15.37 -1.34 -15.38
C GLU A 90 -16.04 -0.38 -14.37
N VAL A 91 -16.96 0.46 -14.83
CA VAL A 91 -17.63 1.45 -13.99
C VAL A 91 -18.86 0.85 -13.29
N ALA A 92 -19.01 1.13 -12.00
CA ALA A 92 -20.24 0.85 -11.25
C ALA A 92 -21.17 2.06 -11.33
N TRP A 93 -22.42 1.85 -11.78
CA TRP A 93 -23.40 2.91 -11.98
C TRP A 93 -24.42 3.00 -10.85
N VAL A 94 -24.67 4.22 -10.38
CA VAL A 94 -25.74 4.57 -9.44
C VAL A 94 -26.85 5.24 -10.25
N THR A 95 -28.04 4.64 -10.21
CA THR A 95 -29.21 5.07 -11.02
C THR A 95 -30.36 5.62 -10.18
N HIS A 96 -30.31 5.44 -8.84
CA HIS A 96 -31.35 5.90 -7.92
C HIS A 96 -30.70 6.59 -6.72
N GLY A 97 -31.34 7.65 -6.24
CA GLY A 97 -31.11 8.31 -4.96
C GLY A 97 -32.29 8.01 -4.02
N GLY A 98 -32.10 7.13 -3.04
CA GLY A 98 -33.22 6.57 -2.30
C GLY A 98 -34.13 5.74 -3.21
N SER A 99 -35.44 6.04 -3.25
CA SER A 99 -36.42 5.39 -4.13
C SER A 99 -36.59 6.08 -5.48
N GLU A 100 -36.02 7.26 -5.68
CA GLU A 100 -36.20 8.07 -6.89
C GLU A 100 -35.11 7.77 -7.93
N LYS A 101 -35.51 7.65 -9.19
CA LYS A 101 -34.57 7.51 -10.29
C LYS A 101 -33.88 8.85 -10.52
N LEU A 102 -32.55 8.83 -10.63
CA LEU A 102 -31.77 10.01 -10.97
C LEU A 102 -32.03 10.45 -12.40
N GLU A 103 -32.09 11.75 -12.67
CA GLU A 103 -32.18 12.33 -14.04
C GLU A 103 -30.94 11.94 -14.84
N GLU A 104 -29.76 12.01 -14.21
CA GLU A 104 -28.48 11.57 -14.75
C GLU A 104 -27.89 10.49 -13.86
N ARG A 105 -27.39 9.41 -14.44
CA ARG A 105 -26.70 8.38 -13.65
C ARG A 105 -25.32 8.87 -13.21
N LEU A 106 -24.92 8.39 -12.05
CA LEU A 106 -23.61 8.68 -11.47
C LEU A 106 -22.75 7.41 -11.49
N CYS A 107 -21.45 7.52 -11.73
CA CYS A 107 -20.57 6.41 -11.49
C CYS A 107 -19.88 6.54 -10.12
N VAL A 108 -19.62 5.39 -9.49
CA VAL A 108 -18.68 5.32 -8.36
C VAL A 108 -17.30 5.47 -8.96
N ARG A 109 -16.50 6.42 -8.48
CA ARG A 109 -15.20 6.76 -9.07
C ARG A 109 -14.31 5.53 -9.28
N PRO A 110 -13.86 5.25 -10.52
CA PRO A 110 -12.81 4.28 -10.81
C PRO A 110 -11.41 4.91 -10.68
N THR A 111 -11.34 6.23 -10.77
CA THR A 111 -10.23 7.17 -10.62
C THR A 111 -10.80 8.58 -10.60
N SER A 112 -10.04 9.62 -10.30
CA SER A 112 -10.60 10.95 -10.01
C SER A 112 -10.12 12.07 -10.93
N GLU A 113 -9.45 11.79 -12.04
CA GLU A 113 -8.92 12.82 -12.97
C GLU A 113 -9.98 13.87 -13.33
N THR A 114 -11.18 13.42 -13.68
CA THR A 114 -12.27 14.32 -14.12
C THR A 114 -12.78 15.22 -12.99
N LEU A 115 -12.83 14.71 -11.75
CA LEU A 115 -13.20 15.51 -10.58
C LEU A 115 -12.15 16.58 -10.27
N PHE A 116 -10.86 16.20 -10.34
CA PHE A 116 -9.77 17.16 -10.15
C PHE A 116 -9.75 18.22 -11.25
N CYS A 117 -10.00 17.83 -12.51
CA CYS A 117 -10.09 18.78 -13.61
C CYS A 117 -11.22 19.79 -13.43
N GLU A 118 -12.42 19.33 -13.02
CA GLU A 118 -13.53 20.24 -12.71
C GLU A 118 -13.17 21.20 -11.58
N HIS A 119 -12.55 20.68 -10.52
CA HIS A 119 -12.11 21.51 -9.40
C HIS A 119 -11.06 22.54 -9.82
N TYR A 120 -10.05 22.12 -10.59
CA TYR A 120 -9.00 23.02 -11.08
C TYR A 120 -9.54 24.10 -12.02
N ALA A 121 -10.54 23.81 -12.86
CA ALA A 121 -11.20 24.80 -13.69
C ALA A 121 -11.82 25.95 -12.84
N ASN A 122 -12.23 25.64 -11.61
CA ASN A 122 -12.82 26.60 -10.70
C ASN A 122 -11.81 27.42 -9.87
N ILE A 123 -10.56 26.96 -9.72
CA ILE A 123 -9.60 27.58 -8.78
C ILE A 123 -8.28 28.04 -9.42
N VAL A 124 -8.02 27.66 -10.68
CA VAL A 124 -6.77 28.00 -11.37
C VAL A 124 -7.06 29.03 -12.46
N HIS A 125 -6.70 30.29 -12.22
CA HIS A 125 -6.97 31.42 -13.11
C HIS A 125 -5.73 32.25 -13.43
N SER A 126 -4.68 32.13 -12.62
CA SER A 126 -3.44 32.90 -12.74
C SER A 126 -2.22 31.98 -12.50
N TYR A 127 -1.09 32.34 -13.09
CA TYR A 127 0.18 31.65 -12.81
C TYR A 127 0.55 31.61 -11.31
N ARG A 128 -0.05 32.50 -10.49
CA ARG A 128 0.14 32.50 -9.03
C ARG A 128 -0.60 31.39 -8.31
N ASP A 129 -1.59 30.77 -8.97
CA ASP A 129 -2.35 29.65 -8.42
C ASP A 129 -1.62 28.32 -8.62
N LEU A 130 -0.57 28.30 -9.43
CA LEU A 130 0.20 27.12 -9.81
C LEU A 130 1.56 27.07 -9.06
N PRO A 131 2.10 25.86 -8.79
CA PRO A 131 1.43 24.58 -8.96
C PRO A 131 0.39 24.29 -7.89
N LYS A 132 -0.56 23.37 -8.15
CA LYS A 132 -1.35 22.67 -7.13
C LYS A 132 -0.86 21.24 -7.03
N LEU A 133 -0.52 20.82 -5.81
CA LEU A 133 0.07 19.52 -5.52
C LEU A 133 -0.84 18.76 -4.57
N TYR A 134 -1.90 18.13 -5.12
CA TYR A 134 -2.94 17.50 -4.31
C TYR A 134 -2.83 15.98 -4.34
N ASN A 135 -3.14 15.40 -3.19
CA ASN A 135 -3.21 13.96 -2.96
C ASN A 135 -4.50 13.62 -2.22
N GLN A 136 -5.04 12.42 -2.43
CA GLN A 136 -6.10 11.89 -1.58
C GLN A 136 -5.91 10.41 -1.26
N TRP A 137 -6.36 10.02 -0.07
CA TRP A 137 -6.43 8.64 0.41
C TRP A 137 -7.89 8.21 0.43
N VAL A 138 -8.27 7.34 -0.49
CA VAL A 138 -9.69 6.99 -0.72
C VAL A 138 -9.84 5.56 -1.22
N SER A 139 -11.08 5.08 -1.32
CA SER A 139 -11.43 3.88 -2.07
C SER A 139 -11.90 4.23 -3.48
N VAL A 140 -11.72 3.28 -4.40
CA VAL A 140 -12.25 3.31 -5.77
C VAL A 140 -12.88 1.96 -6.11
N VAL A 141 -13.75 1.98 -7.11
CA VAL A 141 -14.46 0.79 -7.59
C VAL A 141 -14.15 0.56 -9.07
N ARG A 142 -13.59 -0.61 -9.37
CA ARG A 142 -13.39 -1.11 -10.74
C ARG A 142 -14.03 -2.49 -10.84
N TRP A 143 -15.01 -2.65 -11.73
CA TRP A 143 -15.86 -3.85 -11.79
C TRP A 143 -15.15 -5.02 -12.47
N GLU A 144 -14.06 -5.45 -11.83
CA GLU A 144 -13.18 -6.51 -12.29
C GLU A 144 -13.89 -7.88 -12.37
N LYS A 145 -13.61 -8.64 -13.43
CA LYS A 145 -14.16 -9.98 -13.65
C LYS A 145 -13.48 -11.03 -12.74
N THR A 146 -12.16 -10.94 -12.63
CA THR A 146 -11.31 -11.85 -11.83
C THR A 146 -10.69 -11.08 -10.69
N THR A 147 -10.85 -11.57 -9.48
CA THR A 147 -10.39 -10.89 -8.27
C THR A 147 -9.49 -11.77 -7.43
N ARG A 148 -8.53 -11.15 -6.75
CA ARG A 148 -7.60 -11.77 -5.81
C ARG A 148 -7.30 -10.78 -4.68
N PRO A 149 -7.27 -11.20 -3.40
CA PRO A 149 -7.01 -10.29 -2.28
C PRO A 149 -5.82 -9.37 -2.53
N PHE A 150 -5.97 -8.07 -2.25
CA PHE A 150 -5.00 -7.00 -2.45
C PHE A 150 -4.48 -6.78 -3.87
N LEU A 151 -4.27 -7.83 -4.66
CA LEU A 151 -3.69 -7.74 -6.01
C LEU A 151 -4.69 -7.17 -7.03
N ARG A 152 -5.95 -7.62 -6.94
CA ARG A 152 -7.05 -7.20 -7.81
C ARG A 152 -8.39 -7.40 -7.13
N SER A 153 -9.05 -6.32 -6.72
CA SER A 153 -10.36 -6.31 -6.07
C SER A 153 -11.28 -5.32 -6.79
N ARG A 154 -12.60 -5.51 -6.63
CA ARG A 154 -13.58 -4.56 -7.19
C ARG A 154 -13.59 -3.24 -6.46
N GLU A 155 -13.46 -3.27 -5.15
CA GLU A 155 -13.21 -2.10 -4.33
C GLU A 155 -11.86 -2.27 -3.63
N PHE A 156 -11.06 -1.22 -3.64
CA PHE A 156 -9.75 -1.20 -2.97
C PHE A 156 -9.41 0.19 -2.48
N LEU A 157 -8.57 0.23 -1.45
CA LEU A 157 -7.99 1.46 -0.94
C LEU A 157 -6.76 1.82 -1.76
N TRP A 158 -6.60 3.09 -2.01
CA TRP A 158 -5.44 3.63 -2.70
C TRP A 158 -5.11 5.04 -2.27
N GLN A 159 -4.01 5.51 -2.76
CA GLN A 159 -3.65 6.90 -2.83
C GLN A 159 -3.59 7.29 -4.30
N GLU A 160 -4.13 8.45 -4.61
CA GLU A 160 -3.97 9.09 -5.91
C GLU A 160 -3.58 10.55 -5.73
N GLY A 161 -2.46 10.92 -6.37
CA GLY A 161 -2.05 12.30 -6.49
C GLY A 161 -2.45 12.86 -7.83
N HIS A 162 -2.89 14.10 -7.84
CA HIS A 162 -3.23 14.85 -9.04
C HIS A 162 -2.62 16.23 -8.91
N THR A 163 -1.75 16.58 -9.84
CA THR A 163 -1.05 17.87 -9.79
C THR A 163 -1.23 18.66 -11.07
N ILE A 164 -1.08 19.97 -11.00
CA ILE A 164 -1.24 20.87 -12.13
C ILE A 164 -0.14 21.94 -12.08
N HIS A 165 0.53 22.16 -13.21
CA HIS A 165 1.75 22.93 -13.35
C HIS A 165 1.68 23.93 -14.49
N ALA A 166 2.48 24.98 -14.43
CA ALA A 166 2.53 26.01 -15.47
C ALA A 166 3.17 25.51 -16.75
N THR A 167 4.16 24.64 -16.66
CA THR A 167 4.94 24.18 -17.84
C THR A 167 5.00 22.65 -17.93
N ALA A 168 5.34 22.17 -19.12
CA ALA A 168 5.55 20.74 -19.36
C ALA A 168 6.73 20.20 -18.55
N GLU A 169 7.81 21.00 -18.48
CA GLU A 169 9.03 20.62 -17.73
C GLU A 169 8.75 20.40 -16.26
N GLU A 170 7.99 21.31 -15.61
CA GLU A 170 7.58 21.18 -14.20
C GLU A 170 6.75 19.91 -13.98
N ALA A 171 5.81 19.60 -14.88
CA ALA A 171 4.95 18.43 -14.79
C ALA A 171 5.72 17.11 -15.02
N ILE A 172 6.68 17.11 -15.95
CA ILE A 172 7.55 15.95 -16.18
C ILE A 172 8.45 15.70 -14.97
N GLU A 173 9.07 16.76 -14.43
CA GLU A 173 9.88 16.66 -13.19
C GLU A 173 9.05 16.08 -12.04
N GLU A 174 7.81 16.53 -11.88
CA GLU A 174 6.89 16.00 -10.85
C GLU A 174 6.55 14.53 -11.08
N THR A 175 6.30 14.14 -12.33
CA THR A 175 6.03 12.74 -12.69
C THR A 175 7.20 11.81 -12.30
N GLU A 176 8.42 12.24 -12.58
CA GLU A 176 9.65 11.50 -12.23
C GLU A 176 9.91 11.51 -10.71
N ARG A 177 9.68 12.65 -10.05
CA ARG A 177 9.83 12.79 -8.59
C ARG A 177 8.95 11.80 -7.86
N MET A 178 7.68 11.71 -8.22
CA MET A 178 6.75 10.81 -7.54
C MET A 178 7.02 9.33 -7.83
N LEU A 179 7.50 9.01 -9.04
CA LEU A 179 7.99 7.67 -9.33
C LEU A 179 9.19 7.29 -8.43
N ASN A 180 10.10 8.23 -8.19
CA ASN A 180 11.26 8.02 -7.31
C ASN A 180 10.83 7.88 -5.84
N VAL A 181 9.85 8.67 -5.37
CA VAL A 181 9.27 8.53 -4.02
C VAL A 181 8.72 7.11 -3.81
N TYR A 182 8.01 6.57 -4.80
CA TYR A 182 7.49 5.20 -4.71
C TYR A 182 8.60 4.15 -4.72
N ALA A 183 9.61 4.30 -5.57
CA ALA A 183 10.75 3.40 -5.59
C ALA A 183 11.52 3.41 -4.26
N ASP A 184 11.81 4.59 -3.74
CA ASP A 184 12.46 4.79 -2.45
C ASP A 184 11.64 4.16 -1.30
N PHE A 185 10.32 4.33 -1.32
CA PHE A 185 9.44 3.70 -0.35
C PHE A 185 9.51 2.17 -0.42
N CYS A 186 9.41 1.60 -1.61
CA CYS A 186 9.48 0.15 -1.78
C CYS A 186 10.83 -0.42 -1.32
N GLU A 187 11.93 0.21 -1.69
CA GLU A 187 13.27 -0.27 -1.32
C GLU A 187 13.58 -0.08 0.17
N LYS A 188 13.32 1.11 0.72
CA LYS A 188 13.73 1.46 2.09
C LYS A 188 12.80 0.93 3.18
N TYR A 189 11.49 0.85 2.90
CA TYR A 189 10.49 0.50 3.92
C TYR A 189 9.82 -0.85 3.69
N LEU A 190 9.71 -1.29 2.43
CA LEU A 190 9.19 -2.61 2.10
C LEU A 190 10.28 -3.65 1.85
N ALA A 191 11.57 -3.26 1.86
CA ALA A 191 12.71 -4.12 1.50
C ALA A 191 12.49 -4.82 0.14
N MET A 192 11.81 -4.15 -0.78
CA MET A 192 11.38 -4.68 -2.06
C MET A 192 12.05 -3.93 -3.20
N PRO A 193 13.07 -4.51 -3.84
CA PRO A 193 13.70 -3.91 -5.02
C PRO A 193 12.69 -3.78 -6.17
N VAL A 194 12.73 -2.61 -6.83
CA VAL A 194 11.84 -2.33 -7.96
C VAL A 194 12.60 -1.79 -9.16
N VAL A 195 12.09 -2.09 -10.35
CA VAL A 195 12.59 -1.55 -11.61
C VAL A 195 11.66 -0.41 -12.05
N LYS A 196 12.24 0.75 -12.31
CA LYS A 196 11.54 1.91 -12.89
C LYS A 196 11.58 1.81 -14.40
N GLY A 197 10.44 2.03 -15.06
CA GLY A 197 10.36 1.99 -16.51
C GLY A 197 9.22 2.83 -17.08
N ARG A 198 9.38 3.27 -18.34
CA ARG A 198 8.31 3.88 -19.13
C ARG A 198 7.54 2.77 -19.82
N LYS A 199 6.22 2.81 -19.75
CA LYS A 199 5.33 1.91 -20.47
C LYS A 199 5.34 2.22 -21.97
N THR A 200 5.07 1.18 -22.76
CA THR A 200 4.84 1.35 -24.21
C THR A 200 3.58 2.16 -24.48
N ASP A 201 3.46 2.70 -25.68
CA ASP A 201 2.28 3.49 -26.04
C ASP A 201 0.99 2.67 -26.05
N SER A 202 1.08 1.33 -26.23
CA SER A 202 -0.07 0.42 -26.14
C SER A 202 -0.54 0.16 -24.70
N ASP A 203 0.34 0.33 -23.71
CA ASP A 203 0.07 -0.03 -22.30
C ASP A 203 0.01 1.19 -21.37
N LYS A 204 0.18 2.40 -21.93
CA LYS A 204 0.09 3.62 -21.14
C LYS A 204 -1.34 3.86 -20.66
N PHE A 205 -1.47 4.62 -19.58
CA PHE A 205 -2.76 5.02 -19.05
C PHE A 205 -3.56 5.85 -20.08
N ALA A 206 -4.86 5.58 -20.18
CA ALA A 206 -5.73 6.25 -21.13
C ALA A 206 -5.80 7.76 -20.88
N GLY A 207 -5.52 8.56 -21.91
CA GLY A 207 -5.41 10.02 -21.80
C GLY A 207 -4.02 10.54 -21.41
N ALA A 208 -3.06 9.67 -21.03
CA ALA A 208 -1.71 10.10 -20.71
C ALA A 208 -0.81 10.19 -21.96
N GLU A 209 0.07 11.18 -22.00
CA GLU A 209 1.16 11.26 -22.99
C GLU A 209 2.29 10.27 -22.66
N ALA A 210 2.58 10.12 -21.37
CA ALA A 210 3.55 9.14 -20.88
C ALA A 210 3.09 8.52 -19.56
N THR A 211 3.36 7.22 -19.41
CA THR A 211 3.14 6.46 -18.17
C THR A 211 4.42 5.81 -17.74
N TYR A 212 4.78 6.00 -16.50
CA TYR A 212 5.89 5.32 -15.83
C TYR A 212 5.35 4.40 -14.76
N ALA A 213 6.08 3.32 -14.48
CA ALA A 213 5.72 2.36 -13.46
C ALA A 213 6.97 1.91 -12.67
N ILE A 214 6.74 1.50 -11.45
CA ILE A 214 7.67 0.66 -10.70
C ILE A 214 7.15 -0.77 -10.70
N GLU A 215 8.02 -1.72 -10.97
CA GLU A 215 7.68 -3.14 -11.02
C GLU A 215 8.60 -3.95 -10.13
N ALA A 216 8.01 -4.81 -9.29
CA ALA A 216 8.74 -5.75 -8.45
C ALA A 216 8.77 -7.13 -9.10
N LEU A 217 9.91 -7.82 -8.98
CA LEU A 217 10.05 -9.19 -9.46
C LEU A 217 9.52 -10.15 -8.40
N MET A 218 8.54 -10.97 -8.78
CA MET A 218 7.95 -11.98 -7.92
C MET A 218 8.73 -13.30 -8.00
N HIS A 219 8.58 -14.18 -7.02
CA HIS A 219 9.25 -15.49 -6.99
C HIS A 219 8.96 -16.39 -8.20
N ASP A 220 7.83 -16.17 -8.87
CA ASP A 220 7.48 -16.89 -10.09
C ASP A 220 8.09 -16.32 -11.37
N GLY A 221 8.98 -15.34 -11.25
CA GLY A 221 9.65 -14.66 -12.36
C GLY A 221 8.78 -13.63 -13.09
N LYS A 222 7.57 -13.34 -12.61
CA LYS A 222 6.70 -12.31 -13.17
C LYS A 222 6.95 -10.96 -12.52
N ALA A 223 6.79 -9.91 -13.31
CA ALA A 223 6.79 -8.54 -12.80
C ALA A 223 5.39 -8.18 -12.27
N LEU A 224 5.35 -7.55 -11.09
CA LEU A 224 4.14 -6.97 -10.51
C LEU A 224 4.28 -5.45 -10.49
N GLN A 225 3.39 -4.76 -11.18
CA GLN A 225 3.28 -3.30 -11.11
C GLN A 225 2.89 -2.89 -9.69
N ALA A 226 3.78 -2.15 -9.02
CA ALA A 226 3.61 -1.73 -7.63
C ALA A 226 3.14 -0.27 -7.49
N GLY A 227 3.43 0.57 -8.49
CA GLY A 227 2.98 1.97 -8.53
C GLY A 227 3.13 2.56 -9.93
N THR A 228 2.41 3.65 -10.21
CA THR A 228 2.44 4.35 -11.49
C THR A 228 2.52 5.86 -11.31
N SER A 229 3.10 6.53 -12.31
CA SER A 229 3.13 7.98 -12.43
C SER A 229 2.91 8.37 -13.88
N HIS A 230 1.98 9.31 -14.12
CA HIS A 230 1.49 9.66 -15.45
C HIS A 230 1.73 11.15 -15.73
N TYR A 231 2.21 11.44 -16.92
CA TYR A 231 2.25 12.78 -17.48
C TYR A 231 1.13 12.89 -18.53
N PHE A 232 0.21 13.84 -18.34
CA PHE A 232 -0.95 14.04 -19.22
C PHE A 232 -0.76 15.13 -20.27
N GLY A 233 0.33 15.90 -20.18
CA GLY A 233 0.43 17.11 -20.98
C GLY A 233 -0.66 18.12 -20.63
N ASP A 234 -1.19 18.81 -21.62
CA ASP A 234 -2.26 19.78 -21.50
C ASP A 234 -3.63 19.24 -22.02
N GLY A 235 -3.71 17.95 -22.34
CA GLY A 235 -4.91 17.33 -22.93
C GLY A 235 -6.16 17.47 -22.06
N PHE A 236 -6.05 17.06 -20.78
CA PHE A 236 -7.15 17.23 -19.83
C PHE A 236 -7.49 18.70 -19.58
N ALA A 237 -6.48 19.58 -19.50
CA ALA A 237 -6.71 21.01 -19.33
C ALA A 237 -7.52 21.60 -20.49
N LYS A 238 -7.25 21.18 -21.72
CA LYS A 238 -8.02 21.57 -22.92
C LYS A 238 -9.44 21.02 -22.89
N ALA A 239 -9.63 19.74 -22.57
CA ALA A 239 -10.94 19.10 -22.50
C ALA A 239 -11.85 19.71 -21.43
N PHE A 240 -11.27 20.17 -20.32
CA PHE A 240 -11.99 20.80 -19.20
C PHE A 240 -11.93 22.33 -19.21
N GLU A 241 -11.35 22.94 -20.25
CA GLU A 241 -11.20 24.39 -20.41
C GLU A 241 -10.48 25.07 -19.24
N ILE A 242 -9.49 24.40 -18.63
CA ILE A 242 -8.69 24.93 -17.55
C ILE A 242 -7.68 25.90 -18.15
N GLN A 243 -7.88 27.19 -17.98
CA GLN A 243 -7.01 28.24 -18.49
C GLN A 243 -6.55 29.17 -17.39
N TYR A 244 -5.31 29.62 -17.46
CA TYR A 244 -4.75 30.59 -16.55
C TYR A 244 -4.04 31.73 -17.29
N ALA A 245 -4.04 32.94 -16.70
CA ALA A 245 -3.23 34.04 -17.19
C ALA A 245 -1.77 33.82 -16.79
N ASN A 246 -0.87 33.70 -17.77
CA ASN A 246 0.57 33.58 -17.54
C ASN A 246 1.21 34.91 -17.14
N LYS A 247 2.52 34.93 -16.94
CA LYS A 247 3.26 36.15 -16.53
C LYS A 247 3.16 37.30 -17.53
N GLU A 248 2.94 36.99 -18.80
CA GLU A 248 2.74 37.94 -19.90
C GLU A 248 1.26 38.34 -20.08
N ASN A 249 0.39 37.94 -19.14
CA ASN A 249 -1.07 38.16 -19.17
C ASN A 249 -1.76 37.55 -20.40
N LYS A 250 -1.22 36.43 -20.92
CA LYS A 250 -1.83 35.63 -21.98
C LYS A 250 -2.41 34.37 -21.39
N LEU A 251 -3.55 33.91 -21.97
CA LEU A 251 -4.16 32.64 -21.57
C LEU A 251 -3.30 31.47 -22.03
N ALA A 252 -3.08 30.52 -21.13
CA ALA A 252 -2.35 29.29 -21.37
C ALA A 252 -3.07 28.10 -20.70
N TYR A 253 -2.85 26.90 -21.22
CA TYR A 253 -3.30 25.65 -20.62
C TYR A 253 -2.18 25.09 -19.72
N PRO A 254 -2.50 24.72 -18.48
CA PRO A 254 -1.55 24.08 -17.59
C PRO A 254 -1.32 22.61 -17.97
N HIS A 255 -0.23 22.04 -17.47
CA HIS A 255 0.13 20.63 -17.64
C HIS A 255 -0.19 19.85 -16.36
N GLN A 256 -0.65 18.61 -16.52
CA GLN A 256 -1.16 17.81 -15.42
C GLN A 256 -0.42 16.48 -15.27
N THR A 257 -0.39 15.99 -14.03
CA THR A 257 0.10 14.65 -13.69
C THR A 257 -0.89 13.93 -12.81
N SER A 258 -0.84 12.59 -12.82
CA SER A 258 -1.40 11.78 -11.74
C SER A 258 -0.46 10.63 -11.39
N TRP A 259 -0.52 10.19 -10.16
CA TRP A 259 0.33 9.12 -9.65
C TRP A 259 -0.36 8.39 -8.51
N GLY A 260 -0.13 7.06 -8.41
CA GLY A 260 -0.88 6.26 -7.45
C GLY A 260 -0.25 4.93 -7.08
N VAL A 261 -0.53 4.54 -5.83
CA VAL A 261 -0.30 3.20 -5.27
C VAL A 261 -1.54 2.73 -4.53
N THR A 262 -1.69 1.42 -4.43
CA THR A 262 -2.89 0.79 -3.85
C THR A 262 -2.51 -0.21 -2.76
N THR A 263 -3.49 -0.79 -2.12
CA THR A 263 -3.31 -1.98 -1.26
C THR A 263 -2.61 -3.15 -1.97
N ARG A 264 -2.37 -3.07 -3.29
CA ARG A 264 -1.52 -4.03 -4.02
C ARG A 264 -0.11 -4.10 -3.44
N LEU A 265 0.40 -3.05 -2.80
CA LEU A 265 1.67 -3.08 -2.10
C LEU A 265 1.71 -4.15 -1.00
N ILE A 266 0.60 -4.41 -0.31
CA ILE A 266 0.49 -5.52 0.66
C ILE A 266 0.65 -6.85 -0.07
N GLY A 267 -0.04 -7.01 -1.20
CA GLY A 267 0.08 -8.21 -2.04
C GLY A 267 1.51 -8.41 -2.55
N ALA A 268 2.19 -7.33 -2.94
CA ALA A 268 3.59 -7.35 -3.37
C ALA A 268 4.52 -7.83 -2.25
N VAL A 269 4.37 -7.31 -1.03
CA VAL A 269 5.14 -7.75 0.16
C VAL A 269 4.93 -9.25 0.43
N ILE A 270 3.68 -9.73 0.37
CA ILE A 270 3.36 -11.16 0.55
C ILE A 270 4.08 -12.00 -0.51
N MET A 271 4.01 -11.59 -1.77
CA MET A 271 4.59 -12.34 -2.91
C MET A 271 6.11 -12.27 -2.96
N THR A 272 6.73 -11.23 -2.40
CA THR A 272 8.19 -11.04 -2.39
C THR A 272 8.84 -11.72 -1.20
N HIS A 273 8.23 -11.65 -0.01
CA HIS A 273 8.89 -12.06 1.24
C HIS A 273 8.27 -13.29 1.89
N GLY A 274 6.97 -13.57 1.63
CA GLY A 274 6.26 -14.68 2.27
C GLY A 274 6.86 -16.04 1.95
N ASP A 275 6.78 -16.97 2.91
CA ASP A 275 7.25 -18.35 2.81
C ASP A 275 6.16 -19.36 3.21
N ASP A 276 6.51 -20.63 3.32
CA ASP A 276 5.57 -21.70 3.67
C ASP A 276 5.02 -21.58 5.11
N SER A 277 5.69 -20.86 5.98
CA SER A 277 5.26 -20.59 7.35
C SER A 277 4.32 -19.39 7.46
N GLY A 278 4.22 -18.55 6.42
CA GLY A 278 3.30 -17.40 6.39
C GLY A 278 3.92 -16.10 5.88
N LEU A 279 3.50 -14.99 6.48
CA LEU A 279 4.03 -13.66 6.16
C LEU A 279 5.46 -13.50 6.66
N VAL A 280 6.23 -12.67 5.93
CA VAL A 280 7.47 -12.07 6.42
C VAL A 280 7.33 -10.56 6.22
N LEU A 281 7.04 -9.82 7.29
CA LEU A 281 6.76 -8.40 7.18
C LEU A 281 8.00 -7.57 7.48
N PRO A 282 8.33 -6.60 6.61
CA PRO A 282 9.31 -5.57 6.95
C PRO A 282 8.87 -4.82 8.20
N PRO A 283 9.78 -4.56 9.17
CA PRO A 283 9.43 -3.94 10.45
C PRO A 283 8.73 -2.59 10.31
N ALA A 284 9.04 -1.82 9.27
CA ALA A 284 8.43 -0.51 9.03
C ALA A 284 6.90 -0.61 8.91
N VAL A 285 6.40 -1.63 8.24
CA VAL A 285 4.95 -1.80 7.97
C VAL A 285 4.28 -2.87 8.83
N ALA A 286 5.03 -3.68 9.57
CA ALA A 286 4.48 -4.71 10.45
C ALA A 286 3.57 -4.09 11.53
N PRO A 287 2.33 -4.56 11.73
CA PRO A 287 1.46 -4.09 12.82
C PRO A 287 2.07 -4.33 14.20
N VAL A 288 2.77 -5.44 14.35
CA VAL A 288 3.55 -5.83 15.52
C VAL A 288 4.98 -6.06 15.07
N GLN A 289 5.93 -5.29 15.60
CA GLN A 289 7.35 -5.41 15.27
C GLN A 289 8.05 -6.46 16.12
N ALA A 290 7.61 -6.60 17.35
CA ALA A 290 8.11 -7.62 18.26
C ALA A 290 6.98 -8.22 19.10
N VAL A 291 7.02 -9.52 19.31
CA VAL A 291 6.13 -10.21 20.23
C VAL A 291 6.91 -10.86 21.37
N ILE A 292 6.46 -10.65 22.59
CA ILE A 292 7.04 -11.28 23.78
C ILE A 292 6.18 -12.49 24.12
N VAL A 293 6.81 -13.65 24.21
CA VAL A 293 6.18 -14.92 24.57
C VAL A 293 6.80 -15.43 25.88
N PRO A 294 6.09 -15.28 27.01
CA PRO A 294 6.53 -15.85 28.27
C PRO A 294 6.50 -17.39 28.22
N ILE A 295 7.61 -18.02 28.54
CA ILE A 295 7.72 -19.47 28.63
C ILE A 295 7.51 -19.90 30.06
N ALA A 296 6.57 -20.83 30.29
CA ALA A 296 6.13 -21.24 31.62
C ALA A 296 5.69 -20.03 32.50
N GLN A 297 4.80 -19.20 31.94
CA GLN A 297 4.33 -17.93 32.52
C GLN A 297 3.76 -18.05 33.95
N HIS A 298 3.35 -19.27 34.38
CA HIS A 298 2.89 -19.56 35.73
C HIS A 298 4.00 -19.59 36.79
N LYS A 299 5.29 -19.57 36.36
CA LYS A 299 6.43 -19.49 37.27
C LYS A 299 6.63 -18.05 37.74
N GLU A 300 7.08 -17.94 39.02
CA GLU A 300 7.33 -16.65 39.66
C GLU A 300 8.28 -15.79 38.84
N GLY A 301 7.99 -14.50 38.71
CA GLY A 301 8.81 -13.48 38.05
C GLY A 301 8.77 -13.48 36.53
N VAL A 302 8.21 -14.51 35.86
CA VAL A 302 8.23 -14.59 34.39
C VAL A 302 7.35 -13.51 33.74
N LEU A 303 6.11 -13.38 34.22
CA LEU A 303 5.21 -12.35 33.70
C LEU A 303 5.67 -10.94 34.07
N ASP A 304 6.21 -10.74 35.27
CA ASP A 304 6.72 -9.45 35.69
C ASP A 304 7.87 -8.98 34.79
N LYS A 305 8.82 -9.87 34.49
CA LYS A 305 9.92 -9.57 33.59
C LYS A 305 9.45 -9.36 32.15
N ALA A 306 8.50 -10.15 31.66
CA ALA A 306 7.92 -9.97 30.34
C ALA A 306 7.20 -8.61 30.21
N ASN A 307 6.48 -8.18 31.25
CA ASN A 307 5.86 -6.85 31.30
C ASN A 307 6.90 -5.73 31.36
N GLU A 308 7.99 -5.90 32.12
CA GLU A 308 9.08 -4.92 32.14
C GLU A 308 9.67 -4.70 30.74
N ILE A 309 9.93 -5.80 30.00
CA ILE A 309 10.40 -5.74 28.61
C ILE A 309 9.38 -5.04 27.71
N TYR A 310 8.10 -5.42 27.84
CA TYR A 310 7.00 -4.83 27.06
C TYR A 310 6.93 -3.30 27.25
N GLU A 311 6.89 -2.82 28.49
CA GLU A 311 6.80 -1.37 28.76
C GLU A 311 8.05 -0.62 28.28
N LYS A 312 9.24 -1.18 28.40
CA LYS A 312 10.48 -0.58 27.88
C LYS A 312 10.45 -0.46 26.36
N LEU A 313 10.07 -1.50 25.62
CA LEU A 313 10.01 -1.47 24.16
C LEU A 313 8.93 -0.48 23.68
N LYS A 314 7.76 -0.50 24.31
CA LYS A 314 6.63 0.40 24.00
C LYS A 314 7.00 1.87 24.23
N ALA A 315 7.64 2.19 25.36
CA ALA A 315 8.09 3.55 25.68
C ALA A 315 9.07 4.12 24.63
N ASN A 316 9.73 3.24 23.88
CA ASN A 316 10.67 3.60 22.84
C ASN A 316 10.08 3.50 21.41
N GLY A 317 8.76 3.46 21.33
CA GLY A 317 8.04 3.54 20.06
C GLY A 317 8.00 2.24 19.25
N ILE A 318 8.40 1.10 19.83
CA ILE A 318 8.25 -0.21 19.20
C ILE A 318 6.80 -0.67 19.32
N ARG A 319 6.21 -1.09 18.20
CA ARG A 319 4.92 -1.77 18.18
C ARG A 319 5.09 -3.19 18.69
N VAL A 320 5.01 -3.34 20.00
CA VAL A 320 5.25 -4.59 20.71
C VAL A 320 3.95 -5.18 21.23
N LYS A 321 3.85 -6.52 21.24
CA LYS A 321 2.76 -7.28 21.86
C LYS A 321 3.32 -8.23 22.90
N LEU A 322 2.68 -8.30 24.06
CA LEU A 322 2.88 -9.35 25.03
C LEU A 322 1.76 -10.39 24.86
N ASP A 323 2.12 -11.65 24.64
CA ASP A 323 1.15 -12.75 24.60
C ASP A 323 1.21 -13.57 25.87
N ASP A 324 0.39 -13.18 26.83
CA ASP A 324 0.15 -13.84 28.12
C ASP A 324 -1.06 -14.80 28.11
N SER A 325 -1.59 -15.11 26.91
CA SER A 325 -2.71 -16.08 26.78
C SER A 325 -2.32 -17.48 27.26
N ASP A 326 -3.33 -18.32 27.49
CA ASP A 326 -3.17 -19.72 27.94
C ASP A 326 -2.72 -20.68 26.84
N ASN A 327 -2.52 -20.19 25.61
CA ASN A 327 -2.04 -21.01 24.50
C ASN A 327 -0.62 -21.51 24.75
N SER A 328 -0.31 -22.71 24.23
CA SER A 328 1.03 -23.26 24.35
C SER A 328 2.08 -22.39 23.62
N PRO A 329 3.35 -22.35 24.06
CA PRO A 329 4.39 -21.62 23.36
C PRO A 329 4.52 -21.99 21.88
N GLY A 330 4.40 -23.28 21.54
CA GLY A 330 4.46 -23.74 20.15
C GLY A 330 3.32 -23.19 19.29
N TRP A 331 2.11 -23.10 19.85
CA TRP A 331 0.99 -22.46 19.16
C TRP A 331 1.26 -20.96 18.93
N LYS A 332 1.71 -20.24 19.96
CA LYS A 332 2.06 -18.83 19.87
C LYS A 332 3.15 -18.59 18.82
N PHE A 333 4.15 -19.44 18.75
CA PHE A 333 5.22 -19.34 17.76
C PHE A 333 4.67 -19.46 16.33
N ALA A 334 3.87 -20.49 16.07
CA ALA A 334 3.24 -20.70 14.75
C ALA A 334 2.31 -19.55 14.36
N GLU A 335 1.53 -19.01 15.31
CA GLU A 335 0.64 -17.87 15.09
C GLU A 335 1.40 -16.61 14.66
N TYR A 336 2.48 -16.26 15.34
CA TYR A 336 3.26 -15.07 15.02
C TYR A 336 4.19 -15.25 13.82
N GLU A 337 4.61 -16.48 13.51
CA GLU A 337 5.25 -16.83 12.24
C GLU A 337 4.28 -16.66 11.07
N MET A 338 3.05 -17.17 11.19
CA MET A 338 2.01 -16.97 10.16
C MET A 338 1.70 -15.49 9.94
N LYS A 339 1.64 -14.69 11.01
CA LYS A 339 1.41 -13.23 10.95
C LYS A 339 2.64 -12.42 10.54
N GLY A 340 3.79 -13.06 10.37
CA GLY A 340 5.01 -12.41 9.90
C GLY A 340 5.58 -11.38 10.86
N VAL A 341 5.41 -11.58 12.17
CA VAL A 341 5.98 -10.68 13.17
C VAL A 341 7.51 -10.73 13.09
N PRO A 342 8.20 -9.61 12.82
CA PRO A 342 9.63 -9.60 12.53
C PRO A 342 10.51 -10.21 13.61
N LEU A 343 10.18 -10.00 14.89
CA LEU A 343 10.97 -10.46 16.00
C LEU A 343 10.10 -11.12 17.08
N ARG A 344 10.46 -12.33 17.52
CA ARG A 344 9.90 -12.97 18.69
C ARG A 344 10.92 -12.94 19.83
N ILE A 345 10.46 -12.59 21.03
CA ILE A 345 11.24 -12.54 22.25
C ILE A 345 10.68 -13.64 23.18
N GLU A 346 11.50 -14.60 23.50
CA GLU A 346 11.19 -15.70 24.41
C GLU A 346 11.84 -15.41 25.76
N ILE A 347 11.09 -15.52 26.85
CA ILE A 347 11.61 -15.35 28.21
C ILE A 347 10.98 -16.37 29.16
N GLY A 348 11.81 -17.11 29.84
CA GLY A 348 11.44 -18.12 30.82
C GLY A 348 12.26 -18.07 32.08
N PRO A 349 12.03 -18.97 33.07
CA PRO A 349 12.73 -18.96 34.36
C PRO A 349 14.24 -19.00 34.20
N LYS A 350 14.76 -19.87 33.32
CA LYS A 350 16.19 -19.99 33.07
C LYS A 350 16.83 -18.74 32.47
N ASP A 351 16.05 -18.03 31.67
CA ASP A 351 16.50 -16.81 31.03
C ASP A 351 16.62 -15.70 32.07
N ILE A 352 15.69 -15.62 33.02
CA ILE A 352 15.72 -14.66 34.11
C ILE A 352 16.89 -14.94 35.04
N GLU A 353 17.11 -16.22 35.39
CA GLU A 353 18.26 -16.64 36.24
C GLU A 353 19.63 -16.25 35.65
N ASN A 354 19.73 -16.22 34.32
CA ASN A 354 20.94 -15.89 33.57
C ASN A 354 20.97 -14.44 33.09
N ASP A 355 20.02 -13.62 33.47
CA ASP A 355 19.87 -12.21 33.07
C ASP A 355 19.87 -12.02 31.54
N GLN A 356 19.10 -12.84 30.81
CA GLN A 356 19.04 -12.91 29.37
C GLN A 356 17.61 -13.12 28.85
N CYS A 357 17.41 -12.98 27.54
CA CYS A 357 16.26 -13.49 26.80
C CYS A 357 16.72 -14.16 25.51
N VAL A 358 15.83 -14.87 24.84
CA VAL A 358 16.09 -15.42 23.49
C VAL A 358 15.28 -14.66 22.48
N THR A 359 15.92 -14.18 21.42
CA THR A 359 15.25 -13.59 20.25
C THR A 359 15.22 -14.59 19.10
N ALA A 360 14.18 -14.52 18.27
CA ALA A 360 14.06 -15.30 17.04
C ALA A 360 13.61 -14.36 15.92
N ALA A 361 14.46 -14.18 14.90
CA ALA A 361 14.15 -13.39 13.73
C ALA A 361 13.28 -14.17 12.75
N ARG A 362 12.18 -13.54 12.24
CA ARG A 362 11.23 -14.20 11.33
C ARG A 362 11.85 -14.52 9.96
N TYR A 363 12.67 -13.62 9.44
CA TYR A 363 13.16 -13.70 8.05
C TYR A 363 14.17 -14.84 7.79
N ASN A 364 14.90 -15.31 8.81
CA ASN A 364 15.90 -16.36 8.68
C ASN A 364 15.79 -17.47 9.74
N GLY A 365 14.87 -17.32 10.71
CA GLY A 365 14.68 -18.27 11.81
C GLY A 365 15.84 -18.29 12.83
N GLU A 366 16.81 -17.37 12.73
CA GLU A 366 17.96 -17.34 13.63
C GLU A 366 17.54 -17.01 15.05
N LYS A 367 18.02 -17.81 16.01
CA LYS A 367 17.85 -17.57 17.44
C LYS A 367 19.13 -17.02 18.04
N LYS A 368 19.00 -15.95 18.84
CA LYS A 368 20.10 -15.33 19.57
C LYS A 368 19.75 -15.21 21.04
N THR A 369 20.74 -15.46 21.89
CA THR A 369 20.67 -15.14 23.33
C THR A 369 21.14 -13.71 23.50
N VAL A 370 20.34 -12.88 24.16
CA VAL A 370 20.59 -11.46 24.37
C VAL A 370 20.56 -11.16 25.85
N SER A 371 21.62 -10.51 26.38
CA SER A 371 21.65 -10.05 27.77
C SER A 371 20.57 -9.01 28.04
N LEU A 372 19.86 -9.11 29.16
CA LEU A 372 18.82 -8.13 29.55
C LEU A 372 19.42 -6.74 29.83
N GLU A 373 20.69 -6.63 30.15
CA GLU A 373 21.38 -5.35 30.33
C GLU A 373 21.46 -4.55 29.02
N ASN A 374 21.78 -5.23 27.90
CA ASN A 374 21.92 -4.63 26.56
C ASN A 374 20.74 -4.94 25.64
N MET A 375 19.73 -5.65 26.14
CA MET A 375 18.60 -6.15 25.37
C MET A 375 17.93 -5.06 24.54
N TYR A 376 17.76 -3.91 25.15
CA TYR A 376 17.04 -2.80 24.55
C TYR A 376 17.71 -2.29 23.27
N GLU A 377 19.02 -1.99 23.34
CA GLU A 377 19.78 -1.52 22.17
C GLU A 377 19.91 -2.60 21.10
N THR A 378 20.09 -3.86 21.53
CA THR A 378 20.16 -5.01 20.63
C THR A 378 18.82 -5.23 19.89
N LEU A 379 17.69 -5.19 20.60
CA LEU A 379 16.36 -5.34 20.00
C LEU A 379 16.02 -4.20 19.05
N LEU A 380 16.35 -2.96 19.40
CA LEU A 380 16.19 -1.82 18.49
C LEU A 380 17.03 -1.99 17.22
N THR A 381 18.24 -2.50 17.36
CA THR A 381 19.13 -2.77 16.23
C THR A 381 18.61 -3.91 15.39
N GLU A 382 18.15 -5.02 15.99
CA GLU A 382 17.56 -6.15 15.25
C GLU A 382 16.29 -5.78 14.53
N VAL A 383 15.35 -5.04 15.15
CA VAL A 383 14.14 -4.55 14.50
C VAL A 383 14.47 -3.62 13.31
N LYS A 384 15.53 -2.83 13.41
CA LYS A 384 16.00 -1.98 12.31
C LYS A 384 16.78 -2.78 11.26
N ALA A 385 17.61 -3.75 11.65
CA ALA A 385 18.43 -4.54 10.74
C ALA A 385 17.61 -5.40 9.77
N VAL A 386 16.46 -5.93 10.21
CA VAL A 386 15.52 -6.68 9.33
C VAL A 386 15.01 -5.82 8.15
N SER A 387 15.17 -4.50 8.21
CA SER A 387 14.80 -3.59 7.10
C SER A 387 15.87 -3.52 5.99
N TYR A 388 17.06 -4.11 6.17
CA TYR A 388 18.21 -3.96 5.27
C TYR A 388 18.78 -5.28 4.72
N THR A 389 18.20 -6.42 5.08
CA THR A 389 18.58 -7.76 4.57
C THR A 389 17.56 -8.33 3.62
#